data_ae5a513bdfa1fa984347fb2dfbe6cdc9
#
_entry.id   ae5a513bdfa1fa984347fb2dfbe6cdc9
#
_cell.length_a   1.000
_cell.length_b   1.000
_cell.length_c   1.000
_cell.angle_alpha   90.00
_cell.angle_beta   90.00
_cell.angle_gamma   90.00
#
_symmetry.space_group_name_H-M   'P 1'
#
loop_
_entity.id
_entity.type
_entity.pdbx_description
1 polymer ?
#
loop_
_entity_poly.entity_id
_entity_poly.type
_entity_poly.pdbx_seq_one_letter_code
_entity_poly.pdbx_strand_id
1 'polypeptide(L)'
;MRFVWLFALAGLIAGCANGLARRQAELTRWIGRPETELLGLMGAPDRTYEADGMTFLTFKEQRIDVTPGMPYYTGPGPLAYGAGLPPLATILVCDTTFTIIDGVVRAFSLRGNAC
;
A
#
# COMPACT_ATOMS: atom_id res chain seq x y z
N MET A 1 -29.90 -25.27 14.95
CA MET A 1 -29.62 -24.02 15.63
C MET A 1 -28.16 -23.83 16.06
N ARG A 2 -27.42 -24.86 16.37
CA ARG A 2 -26.00 -24.73 16.75
C ARG A 2 -25.09 -24.31 15.60
N PHE A 3 -25.43 -24.60 14.36
CA PHE A 3 -24.62 -24.24 13.18
C PHE A 3 -24.76 -22.79 12.76
N VAL A 4 -25.86 -22.12 13.08
CA VAL A 4 -26.10 -20.71 12.72
C VAL A 4 -25.19 -19.79 13.52
N TRP A 5 -24.87 -20.14 14.75
CA TRP A 5 -23.98 -19.36 15.62
C TRP A 5 -22.50 -19.44 15.17
N LEU A 6 -22.08 -20.55 14.63
CA LEU A 6 -20.73 -20.72 14.10
C LEU A 6 -20.47 -19.90 12.84
N PHE A 7 -21.50 -19.74 11.99
CA PHE A 7 -21.38 -18.88 10.81
C PHE A 7 -21.37 -17.39 11.16
N ALA A 8 -22.04 -16.99 12.23
CA ALA A 8 -22.06 -15.60 12.69
C ALA A 8 -20.69 -15.17 13.27
N LEU A 9 -19.97 -16.09 13.91
CA LEU A 9 -18.63 -15.78 14.43
C LEU A 9 -17.56 -15.71 13.33
N ALA A 10 -17.69 -16.50 12.27
CA ALA A 10 -16.74 -16.47 11.16
C ALA A 10 -16.79 -15.16 10.35
N GLY A 11 -17.93 -14.50 10.33
CA GLY A 11 -18.09 -13.21 9.64
C GLY A 11 -17.38 -12.03 10.31
N LEU A 12 -17.07 -12.14 11.60
CA LEU A 12 -16.46 -11.04 12.36
C LEU A 12 -14.94 -10.92 12.21
N ILE A 13 -14.29 -11.96 11.70
CA ILE A 13 -12.81 -12.00 11.55
C ILE A 13 -12.36 -11.41 10.22
N ALA A 14 -13.26 -11.26 9.24
CA ALA A 14 -12.93 -10.78 7.89
C ALA A 14 -12.73 -9.25 7.81
N GLY A 15 -13.02 -8.50 8.87
CA GLY A 15 -13.04 -7.03 8.83
C GLY A 15 -11.69 -6.34 8.99
N CYS A 16 -10.64 -7.00 9.47
CA CYS A 16 -9.41 -6.33 9.89
C CYS A 16 -8.25 -6.34 8.87
N ALA A 17 -8.39 -7.02 7.72
CA ALA A 17 -7.32 -7.19 6.74
C ALA A 17 -7.63 -6.56 5.36
N ASN A 18 -8.56 -5.59 5.29
CA ASN A 18 -9.14 -5.14 4.04
C ASN A 18 -8.22 -4.33 3.12
N GLY A 19 -7.24 -3.60 3.65
CA GLY A 19 -6.37 -2.73 2.86
C GLY A 19 -5.43 -3.50 1.93
N LEU A 20 -4.62 -4.39 2.48
CA LEU A 20 -3.67 -5.20 1.74
C LEU A 20 -4.37 -6.23 0.85
N ALA A 21 -5.40 -6.88 1.37
CA ALA A 21 -6.15 -7.88 0.62
C ALA A 21 -6.86 -7.26 -0.60
N ARG A 22 -7.41 -6.07 -0.46
CA ARG A 22 -8.02 -5.32 -1.57
C ARG A 22 -6.97 -4.98 -2.63
N ARG A 23 -5.80 -4.51 -2.21
CA ARG A 23 -4.71 -4.19 -3.11
C ARG A 23 -4.23 -5.42 -3.88
N GLN A 24 -4.04 -6.53 -3.19
CA GLN A 24 -3.67 -7.80 -3.83
C GLN A 24 -4.72 -8.26 -4.83
N ALA A 25 -6.01 -8.13 -4.51
CA ALA A 25 -7.09 -8.49 -5.42
C ALA A 25 -7.10 -7.60 -6.67
N GLU A 26 -6.87 -6.32 -6.54
CA GLU A 26 -6.75 -5.40 -7.67
C GLU A 26 -5.56 -5.75 -8.58
N LEU A 27 -4.42 -6.04 -7.99
CA LEU A 27 -3.21 -6.38 -8.72
C LEU A 27 -3.29 -7.76 -9.37
N THR A 28 -4.01 -8.70 -8.79
CA THR A 28 -4.23 -10.03 -9.35
C THR A 28 -4.93 -9.97 -10.71
N ARG A 29 -5.72 -8.96 -10.97
CA ARG A 29 -6.38 -8.74 -12.26
C ARG A 29 -5.40 -8.51 -13.39
N TRP A 30 -4.19 -8.07 -13.09
CA TRP A 30 -3.16 -7.81 -14.08
C TRP A 30 -2.43 -9.08 -14.53
N ILE A 31 -2.49 -10.16 -13.74
CA ILE A 31 -1.85 -11.42 -14.09
C ILE A 31 -2.50 -12.00 -15.35
N GLY A 32 -1.69 -12.30 -16.34
CA GLY A 32 -2.13 -12.78 -17.63
C GLY A 32 -2.40 -11.69 -18.67
N ARG A 33 -2.30 -10.42 -18.30
CA ARG A 33 -2.48 -9.30 -19.22
C ARG A 33 -1.16 -8.88 -19.86
N PRO A 34 -1.20 -8.31 -21.08
CA PRO A 34 -0.01 -7.81 -21.75
C PRO A 34 0.66 -6.67 -20.98
N GLU A 35 1.99 -6.62 -21.04
CA GLU A 35 2.79 -5.54 -20.48
C GLU A 35 2.36 -4.16 -21.04
N THR A 36 1.99 -4.11 -22.31
CA THR A 36 1.57 -2.87 -22.96
C THR A 36 0.32 -2.26 -22.34
N GLU A 37 -0.64 -3.08 -21.90
CA GLU A 37 -1.81 -2.59 -21.17
C GLU A 37 -1.43 -2.03 -19.80
N LEU A 38 -0.54 -2.71 -19.10
CA LEU A 38 -0.06 -2.27 -17.79
C LEU A 38 0.63 -0.90 -17.90
N LEU A 39 1.53 -0.74 -18.86
CA LEU A 39 2.24 0.52 -19.11
C LEU A 39 1.29 1.63 -19.58
N GLY A 40 0.28 1.27 -20.36
CA GLY A 40 -0.73 2.23 -20.81
C GLY A 40 -1.56 2.82 -19.67
N LEU A 41 -1.84 2.04 -18.63
CA LEU A 41 -2.62 2.49 -17.49
C LEU A 41 -1.75 3.12 -16.39
N MET A 42 -0.63 2.49 -16.06
CA MET A 42 0.22 2.91 -14.95
C MET A 42 1.32 3.90 -15.33
N GLY A 43 1.57 4.05 -16.62
CA GLY A 43 2.63 4.90 -17.11
C GLY A 43 4.01 4.24 -17.08
N ALA A 44 5.07 5.05 -17.16
CA ALA A 44 6.44 4.55 -17.12
C ALA A 44 6.80 4.04 -15.72
N PRO A 45 7.47 2.88 -15.63
CA PRO A 45 7.93 2.37 -14.34
C PRO A 45 9.07 3.23 -13.79
N ASP A 46 9.15 3.32 -12.47
CA ASP A 46 10.24 4.00 -11.77
C ASP A 46 11.56 3.24 -11.91
N ARG A 47 11.48 1.92 -12.04
CA ARG A 47 12.63 1.06 -12.15
C ARG A 47 12.32 -0.13 -13.07
N THR A 48 13.25 -0.46 -13.95
CA THR A 48 13.16 -1.65 -14.81
C THR A 48 14.43 -2.47 -14.62
N TYR A 49 14.25 -3.77 -14.40
CA TYR A 49 15.34 -4.71 -14.23
C TYR A 49 15.06 -5.96 -15.04
N GLU A 50 16.07 -6.44 -15.76
CA GLU A 50 15.97 -7.67 -16.57
C GLU A 50 16.95 -8.70 -16.04
N ALA A 51 16.48 -9.93 -15.83
CA ALA A 51 17.29 -11.06 -15.42
C ALA A 51 16.64 -12.37 -15.86
N ASP A 52 17.43 -13.28 -16.41
CA ASP A 52 17.02 -14.66 -16.79
C ASP A 52 15.77 -14.70 -17.68
N GLY A 53 15.66 -13.79 -18.63
CA GLY A 53 14.49 -13.69 -19.51
C GLY A 53 13.24 -13.11 -18.89
N MET A 54 13.32 -12.66 -17.64
CA MET A 54 12.24 -11.98 -16.94
C MET A 54 12.51 -10.48 -16.86
N THR A 55 11.46 -9.69 -17.02
CA THR A 55 11.51 -8.24 -16.83
C THR A 55 10.75 -7.89 -15.55
N PHE A 56 11.38 -7.12 -14.68
CA PHE A 56 10.76 -6.63 -13.44
C PHE A 56 10.50 -5.13 -13.59
N LEU A 57 9.22 -4.76 -13.51
CA LEU A 57 8.79 -3.37 -13.56
C LEU A 57 8.36 -2.92 -12.18
N THR A 58 9.04 -1.94 -11.62
CA THR A 58 8.72 -1.42 -10.29
C THR A 58 8.07 -0.04 -10.40
N PHE A 59 6.88 0.07 -9.83
CA PHE A 59 6.14 1.32 -9.71
C PHE A 59 6.15 1.75 -8.25
N LYS A 60 6.67 2.92 -7.99
CA LYS A 60 6.79 3.46 -6.66
C LYS A 60 5.63 4.42 -6.37
N GLU A 61 4.85 4.13 -5.36
CA GLU A 61 3.89 5.06 -4.80
C GLU A 61 4.44 5.66 -3.52
N GLN A 62 4.49 6.97 -3.46
CA GLN A 62 4.98 7.69 -2.31
C GLN A 62 3.93 8.69 -1.84
N ARG A 63 3.66 8.69 -0.56
CA ARG A 63 2.75 9.63 0.09
C ARG A 63 3.42 10.20 1.32
N ILE A 64 3.21 11.49 1.55
CA ILE A 64 3.69 12.16 2.75
C ILE A 64 2.48 12.38 3.65
N ASP A 65 2.49 11.74 4.81
CA ASP A 65 1.52 11.99 5.87
C ASP A 65 2.10 13.01 6.85
N VAL A 66 1.40 14.11 7.00
CA VAL A 66 1.77 15.14 7.96
C VAL A 66 0.84 15.02 9.15
N THR A 67 1.42 14.69 10.31
CA THR A 67 0.70 14.78 11.57
C THR A 67 0.84 16.22 12.06
N PRO A 68 -0.26 16.98 12.21
CA PRO A 68 -0.18 18.32 12.71
C PRO A 68 0.40 18.34 14.12
N GLY A 69 1.31 19.24 14.37
CA GLY A 69 1.86 19.45 15.71
C GLY A 69 0.80 19.94 16.67
N MET A 70 1.06 19.77 17.97
CA MET A 70 0.19 20.36 18.98
C MET A 70 0.43 21.87 19.03
N PRO A 71 -0.63 22.70 19.00
CA PRO A 71 -0.47 24.13 19.07
C PRO A 71 0.14 24.53 20.43
N TYR A 72 0.86 25.64 20.44
CA TYR A 72 1.37 26.24 21.65
C TYR A 72 0.21 26.63 22.56
N TYR A 73 0.20 26.06 23.77
CA TYR A 73 -0.85 26.33 24.73
C TYR A 73 -0.36 27.32 25.80
N THR A 74 -1.03 28.46 25.92
CA THR A 74 -0.66 29.52 26.83
C THR A 74 -1.59 29.63 28.06
N GLY A 75 -2.49 28.66 28.25
CA GLY A 75 -3.43 28.64 29.39
C GLY A 75 -2.80 28.17 30.69
N PRO A 76 -3.53 28.27 31.83
CA PRO A 76 -3.10 27.75 33.10
C PRO A 76 -3.08 26.20 33.06
N GLY A 77 -2.03 25.59 33.59
CA GLY A 77 -1.89 24.14 33.67
C GLY A 77 -0.51 23.65 33.34
N PRO A 78 -0.25 22.35 33.51
CA PRO A 78 1.07 21.77 33.27
C PRO A 78 1.54 21.84 31.81
N LEU A 79 0.64 22.05 30.87
CA LEU A 79 0.98 22.23 29.44
C LEU A 79 1.29 23.69 29.06
N ALA A 80 1.14 24.64 29.99
CA ALA A 80 1.33 26.07 29.75
C ALA A 80 2.78 26.44 29.39
N TYR A 81 3.73 25.60 29.73
CA TYR A 81 5.17 25.83 29.54
C TYR A 81 5.77 24.95 28.45
N GLY A 82 4.97 24.12 27.79
CA GLY A 82 5.44 23.29 26.68
C GLY A 82 5.56 24.12 25.42
N ALA A 83 6.74 24.12 24.79
CA ALA A 83 6.80 24.39 23.37
C ALA A 83 5.94 23.34 22.67
N GLY A 84 4.93 23.71 21.88
CA GLY A 84 4.09 22.75 21.17
C GLY A 84 4.90 21.69 20.44
N LEU A 85 4.33 20.52 20.19
CA LEU A 85 4.99 19.49 19.41
C LEU A 85 5.05 19.93 17.94
N PRO A 86 6.22 19.86 17.30
CA PRO A 86 6.33 20.19 15.89
C PRO A 86 5.53 19.19 15.04
N PRO A 87 5.07 19.58 13.84
CA PRO A 87 4.46 18.65 12.92
C PRO A 87 5.46 17.59 12.51
N LEU A 88 5.00 16.34 12.42
CA LEU A 88 5.79 15.21 11.97
C LEU A 88 5.38 14.84 10.56
N ALA A 89 6.36 14.74 9.67
CA ALA A 89 6.16 14.23 8.33
C ALA A 89 6.64 12.79 8.26
N THR A 90 5.77 11.87 7.86
CA THR A 90 6.11 10.48 7.65
C THR A 90 6.00 10.17 6.17
N ILE A 91 7.05 9.60 5.60
CA ILE A 91 7.04 9.17 4.21
C ILE A 91 6.53 7.74 4.14
N LEU A 92 5.41 7.57 3.45
CA LEU A 92 4.79 6.27 3.20
C LEU A 92 5.10 5.84 1.77
N VAL A 93 5.62 4.64 1.62
CA VAL A 93 6.07 4.10 0.35
C VAL A 93 5.48 2.72 0.11
N CYS A 94 4.95 2.51 -1.09
CA CYS A 94 4.60 1.19 -1.58
C CYS A 94 5.22 0.99 -2.96
N ASP A 95 6.14 0.03 -3.04
CA ASP A 95 6.74 -0.40 -4.30
C ASP A 95 6.01 -1.64 -4.81
N THR A 96 5.40 -1.52 -5.97
CA THR A 96 4.76 -2.64 -6.65
C THR A 96 5.66 -3.09 -7.78
N THR A 97 6.11 -4.34 -7.74
CA THR A 97 6.96 -4.92 -8.79
C THR A 97 6.18 -5.98 -9.54
N PHE A 98 6.07 -5.81 -10.84
CA PHE A 98 5.46 -6.79 -11.74
C PHE A 98 6.55 -7.60 -12.42
N THR A 99 6.37 -8.91 -12.45
CA THR A 99 7.23 -9.82 -13.20
C THR A 99 6.62 -10.08 -14.56
N ILE A 100 7.34 -9.73 -15.60
CA ILE A 100 6.92 -9.88 -16.99
C ILE A 100 7.73 -11.01 -17.63
N ILE A 101 7.05 -11.97 -18.23
CA ILE A 101 7.65 -13.06 -18.99
C ILE A 101 6.93 -13.12 -20.34
N ASP A 102 7.69 -13.10 -21.42
CA ASP A 102 7.16 -13.11 -22.80
C ASP A 102 6.13 -11.97 -23.05
N GLY A 103 6.37 -10.80 -22.49
CA GLY A 103 5.49 -9.65 -22.65
C GLY A 103 4.16 -9.73 -21.88
N VAL A 104 4.03 -10.68 -20.97
CA VAL A 104 2.80 -10.91 -20.17
C VAL A 104 3.11 -10.84 -18.68
N VAL A 105 2.25 -10.18 -17.93
CA VAL A 105 2.35 -10.11 -16.47
C VAL A 105 2.11 -11.48 -15.87
N ARG A 106 3.06 -12.01 -15.12
CA ARG A 106 2.97 -13.34 -14.50
C ARG A 106 2.82 -13.30 -12.98
N ALA A 107 3.39 -12.29 -12.34
CA ALA A 107 3.36 -12.17 -10.90
C ALA A 107 3.50 -10.70 -10.50
N PHE A 108 3.22 -10.41 -9.26
CA PHE A 108 3.52 -9.13 -8.64
C PHE A 108 4.01 -9.32 -7.22
N SER A 109 4.73 -8.34 -6.70
CA SER A 109 5.11 -8.28 -5.30
C SER A 109 4.94 -6.86 -4.77
N LEU A 110 4.65 -6.75 -3.49
CA LEU A 110 4.48 -5.49 -2.78
C LEU A 110 5.54 -5.36 -1.70
N ARG A 111 6.19 -4.21 -1.63
CA ARG A 111 7.19 -3.91 -0.62
C ARG A 111 7.05 -2.47 -0.17
N GLY A 112 7.13 -2.25 1.13
CA GLY A 112 7.07 -0.92 1.73
C GLY A 112 6.22 -0.87 2.97
N ASN A 113 6.14 0.31 3.57
CA ASN A 113 5.39 0.55 4.81
C ASN A 113 3.94 0.99 4.60
N ALA A 114 3.52 1.16 3.35
CA ALA A 114 2.19 1.68 3.01
C ALA A 114 1.48 0.85 1.92
N CYS A 115 1.81 -0.42 1.81
CA CYS A 115 1.10 -1.31 0.89
C CYS A 115 -0.20 -1.86 1.45
#